data_ae0eaad0f91f7bdbd681bf6a2ace460c
#
_entry.id   ae0eaad0f91f7bdbd681bf6a2ace460c
#
_cell.length_a   1.000
_cell.length_b   1.000
_cell.length_c   1.000
_cell.angle_alpha   90.00
_cell.angle_beta   90.00
_cell.angle_gamma   90.00
#
_symmetry.space_group_name_H-M   'P 1'
#
loop_
_entity.id
_entity.type
_entity.pdbx_description
1 polymer ?
#
loop_
_entity_poly.entity_id
_entity_poly.type
_entity_poly.pdbx_seq_one_letter_code
_entity_poly.pdbx_strand_id
1 'polypeptide(L)'
;MLTRRLLTILALAALPMLAAPNLTGTWKMNASKCDFGPMPAPDSLTRTITHADPNLKLVTKQSGANGDMETTATYTTDGKESSNDMRGSIVKSVAKWDGDTLVVESKGKFGDNDVTITEKWTLSDGGKTLTILRHFVTGMGEADIKLVLDKQ
;
A
#
# COMPACT_ATOMS: atom_id res chain seq x y z
N MET A 1 35.61 22.80 -53.00
CA MET A 1 35.41 21.65 -52.12
C MET A 1 34.44 22.07 -50.99
N LEU A 2 33.14 21.74 -51.11
CA LEU A 2 32.14 22.02 -50.08
C LEU A 2 32.01 20.80 -49.17
N THR A 3 32.49 20.89 -47.94
CA THR A 3 32.30 19.87 -46.89
C THR A 3 30.92 20.02 -46.27
N ARG A 4 29.99 19.13 -46.66
CA ARG A 4 28.67 18.98 -46.03
C ARG A 4 28.85 18.38 -44.63
N ARG A 5 28.67 19.17 -43.59
CA ARG A 5 28.57 18.65 -42.22
C ARG A 5 27.15 18.11 -42.03
N LEU A 6 27.01 16.78 -41.95
CA LEU A 6 25.78 16.15 -41.46
C LEU A 6 25.63 16.43 -39.97
N LEU A 7 24.65 17.23 -39.60
CA LEU A 7 24.15 17.29 -38.20
C LEU A 7 23.25 16.08 -37.97
N THR A 8 23.75 15.13 -37.22
CA THR A 8 22.92 14.02 -36.69
C THR A 8 22.13 14.57 -35.49
N ILE A 9 20.84 14.82 -35.69
CA ILE A 9 19.92 15.17 -34.59
C ILE A 9 19.59 13.86 -33.87
N LEU A 10 20.14 13.66 -32.69
CA LEU A 10 19.79 12.58 -31.78
C LEU A 10 18.43 12.94 -31.13
N ALA A 11 17.34 12.40 -31.66
CA ALA A 11 16.03 12.51 -31.06
C ALA A 11 15.99 11.69 -29.76
N LEU A 12 16.11 12.37 -28.64
CA LEU A 12 15.91 11.77 -27.32
C LEU A 12 14.40 11.48 -27.17
N ALA A 13 14.01 10.22 -27.41
CA ALA A 13 12.64 9.78 -27.16
C ALA A 13 12.38 9.83 -25.63
N ALA A 14 11.67 10.85 -25.17
CA ALA A 14 11.14 10.88 -23.81
C ALA A 14 10.09 9.76 -23.69
N LEU A 15 10.42 8.70 -22.96
CA LEU A 15 9.45 7.68 -22.57
C LEU A 15 8.40 8.37 -21.68
N PRO A 16 7.09 8.19 -21.94
CA PRO A 16 6.08 8.71 -21.05
C PRO A 16 6.26 8.05 -19.69
N MET A 17 6.61 8.80 -18.65
CA MET A 17 6.49 8.36 -17.28
C MET A 17 4.99 8.19 -17.02
N LEU A 18 4.51 6.95 -17.01
CA LEU A 18 3.16 6.65 -16.53
C LEU A 18 3.10 7.15 -15.08
N ALA A 19 2.16 8.07 -14.83
CA ALA A 19 1.91 8.56 -13.48
C ALA A 19 1.50 7.38 -12.60
N ALA A 20 1.98 7.34 -11.36
CA ALA A 20 1.59 6.32 -10.39
C ALA A 20 0.07 6.29 -10.21
N PRO A 21 -0.54 5.11 -10.00
CA PRO A 21 -1.97 4.98 -9.78
C PRO A 21 -2.44 5.83 -8.59
N ASN A 22 -3.57 6.52 -8.71
CA ASN A 22 -4.13 7.31 -7.62
C ASN A 22 -5.05 6.45 -6.76
N LEU A 23 -4.66 6.27 -5.49
CA LEU A 23 -5.37 5.45 -4.50
C LEU A 23 -6.45 6.23 -3.74
N THR A 24 -6.63 7.53 -3.97
CA THR A 24 -7.59 8.36 -3.25
C THR A 24 -9.00 7.82 -3.35
N GLY A 25 -9.67 7.71 -2.21
CA GLY A 25 -11.06 7.29 -2.12
C GLY A 25 -11.41 6.65 -0.80
N THR A 26 -12.68 6.29 -0.68
CA THR A 26 -13.20 5.45 0.40
C THR A 26 -13.37 4.04 -0.14
N TRP A 27 -12.80 3.08 0.57
CA TRP A 27 -12.68 1.69 0.17
C TRP A 27 -13.32 0.80 1.22
N LYS A 28 -14.30 -0.01 0.85
CA LYS A 28 -15.02 -0.90 1.75
C LYS A 28 -14.65 -2.35 1.48
N MET A 29 -14.40 -3.12 2.54
CA MET A 29 -14.10 -4.54 2.48
C MET A 29 -15.17 -5.33 1.74
N ASN A 30 -14.74 -6.14 0.78
CA ASN A 30 -15.55 -7.16 0.13
C ASN A 30 -15.24 -8.52 0.77
N ALA A 31 -15.98 -8.86 1.81
CA ALA A 31 -15.71 -10.03 2.64
C ALA A 31 -15.64 -11.34 1.83
N SER A 32 -16.47 -11.46 0.78
CA SER A 32 -16.51 -12.68 -0.05
C SER A 32 -15.26 -12.90 -0.92
N LYS A 33 -14.47 -11.85 -1.13
CA LYS A 33 -13.22 -11.87 -1.92
C LYS A 33 -11.96 -11.84 -1.07
N CYS A 34 -12.10 -11.64 0.24
CA CYS A 34 -10.99 -11.62 1.20
C CYS A 34 -10.62 -13.03 1.65
N ASP A 35 -9.35 -13.19 2.04
CA ASP A 35 -8.83 -14.37 2.72
C ASP A 35 -7.96 -13.88 3.88
N PHE A 36 -8.34 -14.24 5.10
CA PHE A 36 -7.64 -13.86 6.33
C PHE A 36 -6.74 -14.97 6.87
N GLY A 37 -6.66 -16.11 6.16
CA GLY A 37 -5.86 -17.26 6.59
C GLY A 37 -6.19 -17.68 8.03
N PRO A 38 -5.19 -17.82 8.91
CA PRO A 38 -5.41 -18.21 10.31
C PRO A 38 -5.90 -17.06 11.21
N MET A 39 -5.98 -15.83 10.70
CA MET A 39 -6.37 -14.66 11.50
C MET A 39 -7.88 -14.46 11.47
N PRO A 40 -8.49 -13.99 12.58
CA PRO A 40 -9.91 -13.68 12.60
C PRO A 40 -10.23 -12.54 11.63
N ALA A 41 -11.26 -12.75 10.80
CA ALA A 41 -11.77 -11.72 9.92
C ALA A 41 -12.51 -10.64 10.73
N PRO A 42 -12.38 -9.35 10.39
CA PRO A 42 -13.24 -8.33 10.94
C PRO A 42 -14.67 -8.44 10.35
N ASP A 43 -15.67 -8.01 11.10
CA ASP A 43 -17.06 -7.95 10.63
C ASP A 43 -17.22 -6.88 9.53
N SER A 44 -16.49 -5.78 9.68
CA SER A 44 -16.41 -4.72 8.67
C SER A 44 -15.04 -4.04 8.67
N LEU A 45 -14.64 -3.53 7.50
CA LEU A 45 -13.45 -2.70 7.37
C LEU A 45 -13.67 -1.66 6.28
N THR A 46 -13.35 -0.41 6.60
CA THR A 46 -13.34 0.69 5.63
C THR A 46 -12.01 1.41 5.73
N ARG A 47 -11.45 1.75 4.58
CA ARG A 47 -10.23 2.57 4.46
C ARG A 47 -10.54 3.84 3.70
N THR A 48 -10.20 4.97 4.28
CA THR A 48 -10.19 6.26 3.58
C THR A 48 -8.75 6.61 3.26
N ILE A 49 -8.44 6.75 1.99
CA ILE A 49 -7.10 7.05 1.48
C ILE A 49 -7.12 8.44 0.87
N THR A 50 -6.18 9.29 1.27
CA THR A 50 -5.85 10.54 0.61
C THR A 50 -4.43 10.38 0.05
N HIS A 51 -4.31 10.42 -1.28
CA HIS A 51 -3.07 10.22 -2.00
C HIS A 51 -2.80 11.37 -2.95
N ALA A 52 -1.70 12.07 -2.72
CA ALA A 52 -1.12 13.06 -3.62
C ALA A 52 0.40 12.81 -3.60
N ASP A 53 0.87 12.06 -4.58
CA ASP A 53 2.23 11.55 -4.67
C ASP A 53 3.28 12.63 -4.34
N PRO A 54 4.27 12.39 -3.45
CA PRO A 54 4.52 11.12 -2.75
C PRO A 54 3.72 10.93 -1.45
N ASN A 55 2.83 11.82 -1.06
CA ASN A 55 2.15 11.76 0.24
C ASN A 55 0.91 10.85 0.19
N LEU A 56 0.83 9.93 1.12
CA LEU A 56 -0.28 9.02 1.29
C LEU A 56 -0.71 8.96 2.75
N LYS A 57 -1.99 9.27 3.02
CA LYS A 57 -2.61 9.13 4.34
C LYS A 57 -3.69 8.07 4.27
N LEU A 58 -3.71 7.18 5.24
CA LEU A 58 -4.63 6.08 5.37
C LEU A 58 -5.34 6.14 6.72
N VAL A 59 -6.67 6.20 6.71
CA VAL A 59 -7.51 6.01 7.90
C VAL A 59 -8.25 4.70 7.74
N THR A 60 -8.04 3.76 8.65
CA THR A 60 -8.73 2.46 8.66
C THR A 60 -9.68 2.41 9.84
N LYS A 61 -10.94 2.13 9.57
CA LYS A 61 -11.97 1.81 10.57
C LYS A 61 -12.37 0.36 10.39
N GLN A 62 -12.36 -0.39 11.48
CA GLN A 62 -12.83 -1.77 11.46
C GLN A 62 -13.62 -2.09 12.71
N SER A 63 -14.58 -3.00 12.58
CA SER A 63 -15.31 -3.62 13.69
C SER A 63 -15.11 -5.12 13.68
N GLY A 64 -15.22 -5.76 14.83
CA GLY A 64 -15.08 -7.21 14.97
C GLY A 64 -15.15 -7.65 16.43
N ALA A 65 -14.78 -8.90 16.69
CA ALA A 65 -14.85 -9.52 18.02
C ALA A 65 -14.13 -8.71 19.14
N ASN A 66 -13.11 -7.91 18.78
CA ASN A 66 -12.35 -7.07 19.70
C ASN A 66 -12.88 -5.63 19.80
N GLY A 67 -14.09 -5.38 19.29
CA GLY A 67 -14.72 -4.05 19.25
C GLY A 67 -14.31 -3.22 18.02
N ASP A 68 -14.69 -1.95 18.06
CA ASP A 68 -14.40 -0.99 17.01
C ASP A 68 -12.99 -0.43 17.17
N MET A 69 -12.30 -0.28 16.06
CA MET A 69 -10.94 0.24 16.00
C MET A 69 -10.77 1.21 14.85
N GLU A 70 -10.11 2.34 15.14
CA GLU A 70 -9.66 3.27 14.12
C GLU A 70 -8.14 3.44 14.21
N THR A 71 -7.46 3.39 13.08
CA THR A 71 -6.02 3.65 12.98
C THR A 71 -5.75 4.63 11.84
N THR A 72 -4.74 5.46 12.02
CA THR A 72 -4.24 6.38 10.99
C THR A 72 -2.78 6.07 10.73
N ALA A 73 -2.41 5.95 9.45
CA ALA A 73 -1.04 5.84 9.00
C ALA A 73 -0.74 6.85 7.91
N THR A 74 0.50 7.32 7.88
CA THR A 74 1.02 8.19 6.83
C THR A 74 2.27 7.56 6.24
N TYR A 75 2.36 7.60 4.91
CA TYR A 75 3.51 7.10 4.16
C TYR A 75 3.98 8.15 3.16
N THR A 76 5.23 8.00 2.72
CA THR A 76 5.71 8.64 1.50
C THR A 76 6.09 7.56 0.50
N THR A 77 5.55 7.64 -0.72
CA THR A 77 5.70 6.61 -1.77
C THR A 77 7.03 6.69 -2.52
N ASP A 78 7.94 7.54 -2.05
CA ASP A 78 9.27 7.79 -2.62
C ASP A 78 10.39 6.93 -2.00
N GLY A 79 10.04 5.94 -1.19
CA GLY A 79 10.98 5.04 -0.53
C GLY A 79 11.62 5.57 0.75
N LYS A 80 11.19 6.74 1.24
CA LYS A 80 11.64 7.23 2.55
C LYS A 80 10.91 6.54 3.69
N GLU A 81 11.59 6.40 4.83
CA GLU A 81 11.00 5.82 6.03
C GLU A 81 9.95 6.78 6.63
N SER A 82 8.79 6.22 6.94
CA SER A 82 7.71 6.85 7.71
C SER A 82 7.56 6.14 9.05
N SER A 83 7.22 6.87 10.11
CA SER A 83 6.93 6.30 11.43
C SER A 83 5.48 6.57 11.80
N ASN A 84 4.77 5.52 12.22
CA ASN A 84 3.37 5.58 12.62
C ASN A 84 3.20 4.97 14.01
N ASP A 85 2.39 5.61 14.86
CA ASP A 85 1.96 5.01 16.11
C ASP A 85 0.74 4.10 15.83
N MET A 86 0.92 2.82 16.03
CA MET A 86 -0.12 1.81 15.89
C MET A 86 -0.46 1.25 17.27
N ARG A 87 -1.35 1.97 17.98
CA ARG A 87 -1.84 1.57 19.30
C ARG A 87 -0.73 1.47 20.36
N GLY A 88 0.14 2.48 20.40
CA GLY A 88 1.27 2.54 21.34
C GLY A 88 2.52 1.82 20.87
N SER A 89 2.49 1.18 19.69
CA SER A 89 3.67 0.61 19.05
C SER A 89 4.10 1.46 17.87
N ILE A 90 5.35 1.87 17.85
CA ILE A 90 5.92 2.58 16.71
C ILE A 90 6.25 1.59 15.60
N VAL A 91 5.59 1.78 14.47
CA VAL A 91 5.82 1.00 13.25
C VAL A 91 6.54 1.88 12.23
N LYS A 92 7.70 1.44 11.78
CA LYS A 92 8.48 2.07 10.72
C LYS A 92 8.17 1.42 9.39
N SER A 93 7.89 2.23 8.38
CA SER A 93 7.46 1.74 7.07
C SER A 93 8.19 2.46 5.94
N VAL A 94 8.49 1.70 4.89
CA VAL A 94 8.99 2.20 3.61
C VAL A 94 8.00 1.83 2.54
N ALA A 95 7.51 2.81 1.79
CA ALA A 95 6.57 2.61 0.69
C ALA A 95 7.17 3.11 -0.62
N LYS A 96 7.07 2.31 -1.68
CA LYS A 96 7.52 2.69 -3.02
C LYS A 96 6.74 1.96 -4.11
N TRP A 97 6.65 2.59 -5.26
CA TRP A 97 6.06 1.98 -6.44
C TRP A 97 7.02 1.00 -7.11
N ASP A 98 6.47 -0.16 -7.48
CA ASP A 98 7.07 -1.14 -8.38
C ASP A 98 6.08 -1.34 -9.54
N GLY A 99 6.32 -0.62 -10.64
CA GLY A 99 5.31 -0.48 -11.69
C GLY A 99 4.01 0.13 -11.13
N ASP A 100 2.89 -0.57 -11.33
CA ASP A 100 1.57 -0.17 -10.86
C ASP A 100 1.23 -0.72 -9.46
N THR A 101 2.19 -1.35 -8.79
CA THR A 101 2.02 -1.93 -7.45
C THR A 101 2.72 -1.05 -6.42
N LEU A 102 1.98 -0.62 -5.39
CA LEU A 102 2.59 0.01 -4.22
C LEU A 102 3.06 -1.09 -3.27
N VAL A 103 4.36 -1.14 -3.01
CA VAL A 103 4.95 -2.05 -2.03
C VAL A 103 5.23 -1.29 -0.74
N VAL A 104 4.67 -1.77 0.38
CA VAL A 104 4.87 -1.20 1.72
C VAL A 104 5.51 -2.25 2.61
N GLU A 105 6.71 -1.98 3.07
CA GLU A 105 7.42 -2.81 4.06
C GLU A 105 7.37 -2.10 5.41
N SER A 106 6.87 -2.80 6.44
CA SER A 106 6.70 -2.27 7.78
C SER A 106 7.37 -3.16 8.80
N LYS A 107 8.02 -2.54 9.80
CA LYS A 107 8.65 -3.22 10.92
C LYS A 107 8.22 -2.55 12.21
N GLY A 108 7.87 -3.37 13.20
CA GLY A 108 7.44 -2.88 14.51
C GLY A 108 7.45 -4.00 15.54
N LYS A 109 6.96 -3.66 16.72
CA LYS A 109 6.75 -4.62 17.81
C LYS A 109 5.27 -4.65 18.18
N PHE A 110 4.75 -5.87 18.38
CA PHE A 110 3.45 -6.06 19.00
C PHE A 110 3.66 -6.84 20.29
N GLY A 111 3.55 -6.14 21.44
CA GLY A 111 4.07 -6.63 22.71
C GLY A 111 5.59 -6.78 22.62
N ASP A 112 6.10 -7.96 22.99
CA ASP A 112 7.53 -8.26 22.95
C ASP A 112 7.99 -8.90 21.62
N ASN A 113 7.07 -9.12 20.67
CA ASN A 113 7.37 -9.78 19.41
C ASN A 113 7.69 -8.79 18.31
N ASP A 114 8.81 -8.99 17.63
CA ASP A 114 9.13 -8.30 16.39
C ASP A 114 8.20 -8.80 15.27
N VAL A 115 7.66 -7.86 14.49
CA VAL A 115 6.78 -8.16 13.36
C VAL A 115 7.29 -7.41 12.13
N THR A 116 7.43 -8.14 11.03
CA THR A 116 7.64 -7.58 9.70
C THR A 116 6.40 -7.83 8.86
N ILE A 117 5.93 -6.79 8.18
CA ILE A 117 4.76 -6.86 7.31
C ILE A 117 5.16 -6.33 5.94
N THR A 118 4.92 -7.12 4.91
CA THR A 118 5.06 -6.69 3.51
C THR A 118 3.70 -6.65 2.87
N GLU A 119 3.30 -5.50 2.35
CA GLU A 119 2.04 -5.33 1.63
C GLU A 119 2.30 -4.99 0.17
N LYS A 120 1.49 -5.57 -0.72
CA LYS A 120 1.43 -5.22 -2.15
C LYS A 120 0.03 -4.76 -2.48
N TRP A 121 -0.11 -3.50 -2.90
CA TRP A 121 -1.38 -2.84 -3.19
C TRP A 121 -1.52 -2.66 -4.69
N THR A 122 -2.60 -3.19 -5.27
CA THR A 122 -2.88 -3.10 -6.71
C THR A 122 -4.31 -2.64 -6.95
N LEU A 123 -4.49 -1.77 -7.95
CA LEU A 123 -5.81 -1.39 -8.46
C LEU A 123 -6.19 -2.28 -9.64
N SER A 124 -7.46 -2.65 -9.72
CA SER A 124 -8.06 -3.35 -10.85
C SER A 124 -9.45 -2.78 -11.15
N ASP A 125 -10.13 -3.35 -12.17
CA ASP A 125 -11.48 -2.97 -12.56
C ASP A 125 -11.63 -1.45 -12.83
N GLY A 126 -10.65 -0.88 -13.55
CA GLY A 126 -10.66 0.55 -13.85
C GLY A 126 -10.49 1.45 -12.62
N GLY A 127 -9.78 0.97 -11.59
CA GLY A 127 -9.56 1.70 -10.34
C GLY A 127 -10.69 1.58 -9.33
N LYS A 128 -11.59 0.60 -9.49
CA LYS A 128 -12.74 0.38 -8.59
C LYS A 128 -12.48 -0.67 -7.52
N THR A 129 -11.46 -1.51 -7.69
CA THR A 129 -11.08 -2.55 -6.74
C THR A 129 -9.63 -2.35 -6.30
N LEU A 130 -9.39 -2.32 -5.00
CA LEU A 130 -8.07 -2.29 -4.38
C LEU A 130 -7.81 -3.64 -3.72
N THR A 131 -6.81 -4.37 -4.23
CA THR A 131 -6.35 -5.62 -3.63
C THR A 131 -5.06 -5.38 -2.87
N ILE A 132 -5.00 -5.85 -1.63
CA ILE A 132 -3.83 -5.78 -0.76
C ILE A 132 -3.46 -7.20 -0.36
N LEU A 133 -2.31 -7.66 -0.84
CA LEU A 133 -1.70 -8.89 -0.38
C LEU A 133 -0.74 -8.54 0.74
N ARG A 134 -0.93 -9.13 1.92
CA ARG A 134 -0.18 -8.83 3.13
C ARG A 134 0.48 -10.11 3.64
N HIS A 135 1.78 -10.05 3.80
CA HIS A 135 2.60 -11.12 4.36
C HIS A 135 3.14 -10.69 5.72
N PHE A 136 2.84 -11.45 6.75
CA PHE A 136 3.33 -11.26 8.12
C PHE A 136 4.44 -12.24 8.42
N VAL A 137 5.51 -11.75 9.05
CA VAL A 137 6.57 -12.56 9.62
C VAL A 137 6.73 -12.18 11.09
N THR A 138 6.62 -13.16 11.97
CA THR A 138 6.80 -13.02 13.42
C THR A 138 7.72 -14.13 13.95
N GLY A 139 8.18 -14.00 15.19
CA GLY A 139 8.93 -15.07 15.84
C GLY A 139 8.16 -16.39 16.01
N MET A 140 6.83 -16.39 15.84
CA MET A 140 5.96 -17.56 15.96
C MET A 140 5.57 -18.18 14.62
N GLY A 141 5.92 -17.56 13.50
CA GLY A 141 5.59 -18.04 12.15
C GLY A 141 5.20 -16.93 11.20
N GLU A 142 4.69 -17.35 10.05
CA GLU A 142 4.30 -16.49 8.93
C GLU A 142 2.81 -16.67 8.63
N ALA A 143 2.18 -15.62 8.11
CA ALA A 143 0.79 -15.65 7.68
C ALA A 143 0.57 -14.72 6.49
N ASP A 144 -0.29 -15.16 5.58
CA ASP A 144 -0.72 -14.38 4.42
C ASP A 144 -2.18 -13.97 4.57
N ILE A 145 -2.46 -12.73 4.17
CA ILE A 145 -3.81 -12.17 4.11
C ILE A 145 -4.02 -11.57 2.72
N LYS A 146 -5.17 -11.84 2.14
CA LYS A 146 -5.67 -11.13 0.97
C LYS A 146 -6.86 -10.26 1.38
N LEU A 147 -6.70 -8.96 1.29
CA LEU A 147 -7.76 -7.99 1.53
C LEU A 147 -8.20 -7.39 0.19
N VAL A 148 -9.48 -7.47 -0.11
CA VAL A 148 -10.09 -6.91 -1.31
C VAL A 148 -11.10 -5.85 -0.90
N LEU A 149 -10.95 -4.65 -1.43
CA LEU A 149 -11.77 -3.50 -1.12
C LEU A 149 -12.39 -2.95 -2.40
N ASP A 150 -13.68 -2.64 -2.34
CA ASP A 150 -14.40 -1.99 -3.43
C ASP A 150 -14.54 -0.49 -3.13
N LYS A 151 -14.34 0.33 -4.15
CA LYS A 151 -14.47 1.80 -4.07
C LYS A 151 -15.92 2.19 -3.89
N GLN A 152 -16.16 3.15 -2.99
CA GLN A 152 -17.49 3.71 -2.72
C GLN A 152 -17.75 4.98 -3.51
#